data_e86fc777b9966a164a701cd4b8253e13
#
_entry.id   e86fc777b9966a164a701cd4b8253e13
#
_cell.length_a   1.000
_cell.length_b   1.000
_cell.length_c   1.000
_cell.angle_alpha   90.00
_cell.angle_beta   90.00
_cell.angle_gamma   90.00
#
_symmetry.space_group_name_H-M   'P 1'
#
loop_
_entity.id
_entity.type
_entity.pdbx_description
1 polymer ?
#
loop_
_entity_poly.entity_id
_entity_poly.type
_entity_poly.pdbx_seq_one_letter_code
_entity_poly.pdbx_strand_id
1 'polypeptide(L)'
;KTGETSGTGVAFSRDPRTGEKVVSAEYLPNAQGEDVVAGIRTPLNISELAKRMPEVYKEFMYTIEKMEHHYRDMQDMEFTVEDGHLYFLQTRNGKRTPNAALKMACDMVDEGLITEDEAVLRIDAMSFDKLLLPNFDKDDLASKTPVARGLAAGPGAGVGKLAFSAEEAQLRHKNGEKVILVRSETSPEDITGMVAAEAVLTMRGGMTSHAAVVARGMGKCCVSGCSDAIIDEETRTVTIEDKVYKDTDTFSVDGNTGNVYLGAIKLVNPDLTTGYFGRLMKWVDERRALNVRTNADTPLDAKQALDFGAEGFGLCRTEHMFFQKDRIFIMRKMILAETKEERVSALNELEPIQQGDFEKLYEIMDGLNVNVRLLDPPLHEFLPHEDDLILELANATNKTVEQINEKIKELKEANPMMGHRGCRLAVTYPEICVMQVNAIIKAAINVSRKLGKIITPEIMVPLVLDVKELKFVKNI
;
A
#
# COMPACT_ATOMS: atom_id res chain seq x y z
N LYS A 1 -11.76 7.90 48.88
CA LYS A 1 -11.64 9.37 48.88
C LYS A 1 -11.22 9.82 50.27
N THR A 2 -9.90 10.02 50.45
CA THR A 2 -9.26 10.18 51.75
C THR A 2 -8.72 11.62 51.98
N GLY A 3 -9.14 12.58 51.15
CA GLY A 3 -8.83 14.00 51.32
C GLY A 3 -7.91 14.58 50.26
N GLU A 4 -7.49 15.84 50.49
CA GLU A 4 -6.70 16.62 49.52
C GLU A 4 -5.25 16.15 49.35
N THR A 5 -4.72 15.33 50.27
CA THR A 5 -3.39 14.71 50.21
C THR A 5 -3.43 13.33 49.54
N SER A 6 -4.56 12.98 48.98
CA SER A 6 -4.80 11.67 48.33
C SER A 6 -5.34 11.85 46.94
N GLY A 7 -5.10 10.87 46.09
CA GLY A 7 -5.56 10.86 44.68
C GLY A 7 -5.10 9.63 43.94
N THR A 8 -5.48 9.54 42.70
CA THR A 8 -5.14 8.41 41.83
C THR A 8 -4.82 8.91 40.42
N GLY A 9 -4.13 8.08 39.64
CA GLY A 9 -3.80 8.44 38.28
C GLY A 9 -3.29 7.27 37.44
N VAL A 10 -3.11 7.58 36.17
CA VAL A 10 -2.50 6.70 35.18
C VAL A 10 -1.33 7.42 34.52
N ALA A 11 -0.29 6.69 34.18
CA ALA A 11 0.94 7.27 33.68
C ALA A 11 1.58 6.39 32.60
N PHE A 12 2.07 7.04 31.56
CA PHE A 12 2.96 6.44 30.58
C PHE A 12 4.35 7.05 30.74
N SER A 13 5.39 6.23 30.74
CA SER A 13 6.77 6.72 30.85
C SER A 13 7.23 7.53 29.64
N ARG A 14 6.58 7.35 28.49
CA ARG A 14 6.73 8.14 27.24
C ARG A 14 5.34 8.43 26.64
N ASP A 15 5.22 9.44 25.78
CA ASP A 15 3.96 9.71 25.09
C ASP A 15 3.61 8.54 24.15
N PRO A 16 2.51 7.81 24.40
CA PRO A 16 2.12 6.64 23.59
C PRO A 16 1.67 6.99 22.17
N ARG A 17 1.41 8.26 21.87
CA ARG A 17 0.96 8.74 20.55
C ARG A 17 2.13 9.16 19.68
N THR A 18 3.10 9.88 20.25
CA THR A 18 4.22 10.48 19.51
C THR A 18 5.54 9.73 19.68
N GLY A 19 5.70 8.98 20.76
CA GLY A 19 6.95 8.30 21.13
C GLY A 19 7.97 9.20 21.83
N GLU A 20 7.63 10.45 22.11
CA GLU A 20 8.53 11.36 22.79
C GLU A 20 8.80 10.92 24.23
N LYS A 21 10.05 11.14 24.70
CA LYS A 21 10.48 10.84 26.06
C LYS A 21 9.95 11.89 27.04
N VAL A 22 8.64 11.99 27.11
CA VAL A 22 7.91 12.86 28.02
C VAL A 22 6.89 12.03 28.76
N VAL A 23 6.91 12.07 30.09
CA VAL A 23 5.91 11.38 30.91
C VAL A 23 4.53 11.93 30.60
N SER A 24 3.65 11.07 30.09
CA SER A 24 2.25 11.41 29.85
C SER A 24 1.41 10.82 30.96
N ALA A 25 0.94 11.64 31.89
CA ALA A 25 0.22 11.16 33.03
C ALA A 25 -0.96 12.06 33.40
N GLU A 26 -2.01 11.44 33.88
CA GLU A 26 -3.23 12.05 34.36
C GLU A 26 -3.38 11.77 35.86
N TYR A 27 -3.75 12.81 36.63
CA TYR A 27 -3.92 12.74 38.06
C TYR A 27 -5.28 13.32 38.50
N LEU A 28 -5.96 12.63 39.38
CA LEU A 28 -7.24 13.05 39.92
C LEU A 28 -7.18 13.12 41.45
N PRO A 29 -7.18 14.34 42.05
CA PRO A 29 -7.13 14.50 43.49
C PRO A 29 -8.43 14.02 44.14
N ASN A 30 -8.33 13.49 45.36
CA ASN A 30 -9.43 13.01 46.17
C ASN A 30 -10.39 12.09 45.41
N ALA A 31 -9.80 11.11 44.70
CA ALA A 31 -10.49 10.17 43.79
C ALA A 31 -10.00 8.74 43.99
N GLN A 32 -10.78 7.79 43.50
CA GLN A 32 -10.43 6.38 43.40
C GLN A 32 -10.18 6.01 41.95
N GLY A 33 -9.50 4.87 41.67
CA GLY A 33 -9.16 4.42 40.33
C GLY A 33 -10.36 4.34 39.37
N GLU A 34 -11.52 3.92 39.86
CA GLU A 34 -12.77 3.87 39.10
C GLU A 34 -13.22 5.25 38.60
N ASP A 35 -12.97 6.34 39.37
CA ASP A 35 -13.34 7.69 38.97
C ASP A 35 -12.56 8.15 37.69
N VAL A 36 -11.33 7.64 37.50
CA VAL A 36 -10.49 7.94 36.33
C VAL A 36 -10.95 7.10 35.14
N VAL A 37 -11.09 5.77 35.33
CA VAL A 37 -11.42 4.81 34.25
C VAL A 37 -12.86 5.01 33.73
N ALA A 38 -13.80 5.33 34.60
CA ALA A 38 -15.19 5.56 34.24
C ALA A 38 -15.45 6.94 33.62
N GLY A 39 -14.45 7.85 33.60
CA GLY A 39 -14.58 9.18 33.01
C GLY A 39 -15.56 10.12 33.75
N ILE A 40 -15.87 9.82 35.02
CA ILE A 40 -16.85 10.59 35.84
C ILE A 40 -16.35 11.99 36.12
N ARG A 41 -15.05 12.16 36.24
CA ARG A 41 -14.37 13.44 36.49
C ARG A 41 -13.24 13.65 35.50
N THR A 42 -13.03 14.86 35.04
CA THR A 42 -11.93 15.21 34.14
C THR A 42 -10.61 15.17 34.92
N PRO A 43 -9.64 14.30 34.54
CA PRO A 43 -8.34 14.27 35.17
C PRO A 43 -7.54 15.53 34.88
N LEU A 44 -6.62 15.86 35.79
CA LEU A 44 -5.69 16.97 35.66
C LEU A 44 -4.36 16.47 35.11
N ASN A 45 -3.61 17.38 34.52
CA ASN A 45 -2.23 17.07 34.11
C ASN A 45 -1.37 16.78 35.35
N ILE A 46 -0.39 15.89 35.21
CA ILE A 46 0.50 15.53 36.32
C ILE A 46 1.26 16.69 36.95
N SER A 47 1.39 17.82 36.26
CA SER A 47 1.96 19.05 36.80
C SER A 47 1.21 19.58 38.04
N GLU A 48 -0.06 19.21 38.19
CA GLU A 48 -0.83 19.54 39.40
C GLU A 48 -0.35 18.76 40.63
N LEU A 49 0.09 17.51 40.45
CA LEU A 49 0.74 16.74 41.50
C LEU A 49 2.05 17.43 41.95
N ALA A 50 2.83 17.95 40.99
CA ALA A 50 4.05 18.69 41.30
C ALA A 50 3.81 19.92 42.13
N LYS A 51 2.69 20.64 41.89
CA LYS A 51 2.31 21.83 42.67
C LYS A 51 1.79 21.49 44.06
N ARG A 52 0.99 20.44 44.16
CA ARG A 52 0.31 20.06 45.43
C ARG A 52 1.20 19.25 46.35
N MET A 53 1.98 18.33 45.82
CA MET A 53 2.82 17.38 46.55
C MET A 53 4.19 17.21 45.87
N PRO A 54 5.11 18.19 45.98
CA PRO A 54 6.37 18.20 45.25
C PRO A 54 7.27 16.97 45.52
N GLU A 55 7.30 16.48 46.75
CA GLU A 55 8.14 15.33 47.11
C GLU A 55 7.55 14.03 46.54
N VAL A 56 6.25 13.86 46.57
CA VAL A 56 5.56 12.73 45.91
C VAL A 56 5.80 12.76 44.40
N TYR A 57 5.77 13.94 43.78
CA TYR A 57 6.08 14.08 42.36
C TYR A 57 7.51 13.69 42.02
N LYS A 58 8.50 14.03 42.85
CA LYS A 58 9.88 13.62 42.67
C LYS A 58 10.03 12.11 42.74
N GLU A 59 9.40 11.47 43.73
CA GLU A 59 9.39 10.02 43.90
C GLU A 59 8.70 9.34 42.72
N PHE A 60 7.57 9.93 42.25
CA PHE A 60 6.85 9.47 41.07
C PHE A 60 7.76 9.46 39.80
N MET A 61 8.40 10.59 39.51
CA MET A 61 9.28 10.69 38.32
C MET A 61 10.47 9.74 38.40
N TYR A 62 11.09 9.63 39.57
CA TYR A 62 12.20 8.68 39.81
C TYR A 62 11.76 7.22 39.59
N THR A 63 10.58 6.86 40.10
CA THR A 63 10.07 5.49 40.00
C THR A 63 9.68 5.15 38.56
N ILE A 64 9.09 6.08 37.81
CA ILE A 64 8.77 5.88 36.39
C ILE A 64 10.05 5.60 35.58
N GLU A 65 11.09 6.41 35.77
CA GLU A 65 12.35 6.20 35.08
C GLU A 65 12.97 4.85 35.45
N LYS A 66 12.95 4.48 36.72
CA LYS A 66 13.46 3.19 37.21
C LYS A 66 12.67 2.00 36.61
N MET A 67 11.35 2.12 36.49
CA MET A 67 10.51 1.09 35.89
C MET A 67 10.78 0.94 34.40
N GLU A 68 10.90 2.03 33.64
CA GLU A 68 11.25 1.98 32.23
C GLU A 68 12.61 1.32 32.01
N HIS A 69 13.62 1.68 32.80
CA HIS A 69 14.95 1.04 32.75
C HIS A 69 14.91 -0.44 33.12
N HIS A 70 14.13 -0.82 34.14
CA HIS A 70 14.02 -2.22 34.57
C HIS A 70 13.36 -3.11 33.53
N TYR A 71 12.24 -2.67 32.97
CA TYR A 71 11.51 -3.42 31.92
C TYR A 71 12.07 -3.21 30.52
N ARG A 72 12.97 -2.21 30.38
CA ARG A 72 13.60 -1.84 29.10
C ARG A 72 12.58 -1.50 28.01
N ASP A 73 11.38 -1.02 28.39
CA ASP A 73 10.30 -0.66 27.50
C ASP A 73 9.40 0.41 28.16
N MET A 74 8.66 1.17 27.32
CA MET A 74 7.67 2.12 27.80
C MET A 74 6.64 1.43 28.68
N GLN A 75 6.42 1.98 29.88
CA GLN A 75 5.51 1.44 30.86
C GLN A 75 4.21 2.24 30.93
N ASP A 76 3.08 1.53 31.02
CA ASP A 76 1.75 2.01 31.36
C ASP A 76 1.49 1.60 32.81
N MET A 77 1.30 2.60 33.68
CA MET A 77 1.29 2.42 35.11
C MET A 77 0.03 3.05 35.72
N GLU A 78 -0.52 2.36 36.72
CA GLU A 78 -1.55 2.89 37.59
C GLU A 78 -0.95 3.19 38.95
N PHE A 79 -1.26 4.37 39.50
CA PHE A 79 -0.75 4.80 40.80
C PHE A 79 -1.82 5.45 41.66
N THR A 80 -1.60 5.42 42.98
CA THR A 80 -2.40 6.12 43.92
C THR A 80 -1.52 6.85 44.93
N VAL A 81 -2.01 7.93 45.44
CA VAL A 81 -1.41 8.67 46.59
C VAL A 81 -2.39 8.58 47.70
N GLU A 82 -1.97 8.14 48.87
CA GLU A 82 -2.76 8.11 50.10
C GLU A 82 -1.99 8.80 51.22
N ASP A 83 -2.58 9.87 51.75
CA ASP A 83 -1.99 10.72 52.81
C ASP A 83 -0.51 11.11 52.50
N GLY A 84 -0.25 11.54 51.26
CA GLY A 84 1.08 11.94 50.83
C GLY A 84 2.08 10.81 50.57
N HIS A 85 1.64 9.55 50.56
CA HIS A 85 2.46 8.39 50.23
C HIS A 85 2.08 7.84 48.86
N LEU A 86 3.07 7.59 48.01
CA LEU A 86 2.89 7.09 46.64
C LEU A 86 2.88 5.56 46.62
N TYR A 87 1.94 4.99 45.87
CA TYR A 87 1.83 3.56 45.61
C TYR A 87 1.59 3.31 44.12
N PHE A 88 2.38 2.46 43.52
CA PHE A 88 2.11 1.92 42.18
C PHE A 88 1.29 0.65 42.32
N LEU A 89 0.16 0.61 41.63
CA LEU A 89 -0.80 -0.46 41.73
C LEU A 89 -0.57 -1.52 40.65
N GLN A 90 -0.20 -1.08 39.45
CA GLN A 90 0.02 -1.92 38.29
C GLN A 90 1.05 -1.29 37.35
N THR A 91 1.84 -2.12 36.65
CA THR A 91 2.65 -1.74 35.52
C THR A 91 2.53 -2.78 34.42
N ARG A 92 2.56 -2.32 33.17
CA ARG A 92 2.55 -3.17 31.97
C ARG A 92 3.26 -2.45 30.83
N ASN A 93 3.66 -3.19 29.79
CA ASN A 93 4.15 -2.58 28.57
C ASN A 93 3.03 -1.77 27.92
N GLY A 94 3.30 -0.49 27.68
CA GLY A 94 2.30 0.44 27.17
C GLY A 94 1.91 0.19 25.72
N LYS A 95 0.60 0.21 25.47
CA LYS A 95 0.09 0.25 24.09
C LYS A 95 0.44 1.60 23.46
N ARG A 96 0.84 1.59 22.19
CA ARG A 96 1.33 2.77 21.48
C ARG A 96 0.97 2.74 20.00
N THR A 97 1.02 3.90 19.36
CA THR A 97 0.84 3.99 17.90
C THR A 97 2.05 3.38 17.18
N PRO A 98 1.92 2.92 15.91
CA PRO A 98 3.05 2.42 15.13
C PRO A 98 4.18 3.43 14.99
N ASN A 99 3.88 4.71 14.79
CA ASN A 99 4.87 5.79 14.73
C ASN A 99 5.62 5.97 16.05
N ALA A 100 4.88 5.93 17.18
CA ALA A 100 5.48 6.00 18.50
C ALA A 100 6.36 4.78 18.80
N ALA A 101 5.92 3.58 18.42
CA ALA A 101 6.70 2.35 18.58
C ALA A 101 8.03 2.44 17.83
N LEU A 102 8.00 2.92 16.59
CA LEU A 102 9.18 3.09 15.75
C LEU A 102 10.16 4.10 16.34
N LYS A 103 9.67 5.28 16.75
CA LYS A 103 10.49 6.30 17.41
C LYS A 103 11.10 5.79 18.70
N MET A 104 10.28 5.19 19.57
CA MET A 104 10.75 4.65 20.87
C MET A 104 11.81 3.57 20.70
N ALA A 105 11.65 2.67 19.71
CA ALA A 105 12.64 1.64 19.43
C ALA A 105 14.00 2.24 19.06
N CYS A 106 14.02 3.25 18.20
CA CYS A 106 15.25 3.94 17.80
C CYS A 106 15.87 4.74 18.96
N ASP A 107 15.05 5.49 19.70
CA ASP A 107 15.53 6.31 20.83
C ASP A 107 16.10 5.42 21.96
N MET A 108 15.47 4.28 22.24
CA MET A 108 15.96 3.32 23.26
C MET A 108 17.27 2.65 22.87
N VAL A 109 17.54 2.47 21.58
CA VAL A 109 18.88 2.03 21.11
C VAL A 109 19.91 3.14 21.37
N ASP A 110 19.59 4.40 21.06
CA ASP A 110 20.48 5.54 21.30
C ASP A 110 20.77 5.75 22.80
N GLU A 111 19.79 5.47 23.64
CA GLU A 111 19.92 5.51 25.09
C GLU A 111 20.67 4.29 25.67
N GLY A 112 21.00 3.29 24.86
CA GLY A 112 21.66 2.07 25.31
C GLY A 112 20.77 1.15 26.16
N LEU A 113 19.46 1.35 26.14
CA LEU A 113 18.50 0.51 26.86
C LEU A 113 18.27 -0.83 26.18
N ILE A 114 18.28 -0.85 24.86
CA ILE A 114 18.06 -2.05 24.02
C ILE A 114 19.09 -2.11 22.90
N THR A 115 19.28 -3.29 22.34
CA THR A 115 20.10 -3.49 21.14
C THR A 115 19.26 -3.23 19.87
N GLU A 116 19.94 -3.07 18.73
CA GLU A 116 19.29 -2.96 17.42
C GLU A 116 18.44 -4.21 17.11
N ASP A 117 18.93 -5.41 17.48
CA ASP A 117 18.20 -6.67 17.29
C ASP A 117 16.90 -6.69 18.10
N GLU A 118 16.96 -6.22 19.34
CA GLU A 118 15.77 -6.09 20.19
C GLU A 118 14.80 -5.05 19.62
N ALA A 119 15.31 -3.95 19.07
CA ALA A 119 14.49 -2.92 18.43
C ALA A 119 13.73 -3.48 17.23
N VAL A 120 14.40 -4.23 16.35
CA VAL A 120 13.77 -4.89 15.19
C VAL A 120 12.70 -5.88 15.64
N LEU A 121 12.96 -6.69 16.65
CA LEU A 121 12.00 -7.69 17.15
C LEU A 121 10.77 -7.09 17.86
N ARG A 122 10.85 -5.85 18.33
CA ARG A 122 9.73 -5.16 19.01
C ARG A 122 8.70 -4.58 18.06
N ILE A 123 9.06 -4.37 16.80
CA ILE A 123 8.17 -3.77 15.82
C ILE A 123 7.35 -4.86 15.14
N ASP A 124 6.04 -4.75 15.25
CA ASP A 124 5.12 -5.61 14.53
C ASP A 124 5.09 -5.23 13.05
N ALA A 125 5.57 -6.13 12.19
CA ALA A 125 5.60 -5.94 10.74
C ALA A 125 4.21 -5.64 10.14
N MET A 126 3.14 -6.21 10.72
CA MET A 126 1.75 -5.95 10.28
C MET A 126 1.31 -4.51 10.57
N SER A 127 2.01 -3.80 11.45
CA SER A 127 1.73 -2.39 11.71
C SER A 127 2.26 -1.44 10.63
N PHE A 128 3.16 -1.91 9.76
CA PHE A 128 3.78 -1.08 8.72
C PHE A 128 2.79 -0.61 7.65
N ASP A 129 1.76 -1.38 7.35
CA ASP A 129 0.73 -0.95 6.40
C ASP A 129 0.15 0.42 6.76
N LYS A 130 0.04 0.72 8.05
CA LYS A 130 -0.44 2.02 8.55
C LYS A 130 0.60 3.15 8.41
N LEU A 131 1.90 2.79 8.40
CA LEU A 131 3.00 3.73 8.23
C LEU A 131 3.25 4.10 6.77
N LEU A 132 2.85 3.23 5.83
CA LEU A 132 3.07 3.39 4.40
C LEU A 132 2.02 4.26 3.71
N LEU A 133 0.92 4.57 4.41
CA LEU A 133 -0.19 5.33 3.84
C LEU A 133 0.04 6.85 3.99
N PRO A 134 -0.45 7.65 3.04
CA PRO A 134 -0.42 9.10 3.15
C PRO A 134 -1.09 9.58 4.45
N ASN A 135 -0.52 10.62 5.05
CA ASN A 135 -1.08 11.29 6.20
C ASN A 135 -1.22 12.78 5.90
N PHE A 136 -2.00 13.51 6.70
CA PHE A 136 -2.05 14.96 6.59
C PHE A 136 -0.81 15.62 7.17
N ASP A 137 -0.37 16.70 6.52
CA ASP A 137 0.64 17.59 7.07
C ASP A 137 0.16 18.16 8.42
N LYS A 138 1.01 18.07 9.44
CA LYS A 138 0.64 18.43 10.82
C LYS A 138 0.31 19.91 10.99
N ASP A 139 1.04 20.78 10.31
CA ASP A 139 0.88 22.22 10.43
C ASP A 139 -0.40 22.69 9.69
N ASP A 140 -0.67 22.12 8.52
CA ASP A 140 -1.89 22.41 7.78
C ASP A 140 -3.13 21.85 8.52
N LEU A 141 -3.04 20.62 9.03
CA LEU A 141 -4.12 19.99 9.82
C LEU A 141 -4.45 20.77 11.09
N ALA A 142 -3.45 21.31 11.81
CA ALA A 142 -3.65 22.06 13.05
C ALA A 142 -4.51 23.33 12.86
N SER A 143 -4.56 23.84 11.63
CA SER A 143 -5.38 25.01 11.25
C SER A 143 -6.84 24.67 10.91
N LYS A 144 -7.21 23.38 10.84
CA LYS A 144 -8.50 22.89 10.36
C LYS A 144 -9.36 22.32 11.49
N THR A 145 -10.65 22.57 11.41
CA THR A 145 -11.64 21.96 12.31
C THR A 145 -12.42 20.90 11.56
N PRO A 146 -12.60 19.68 12.13
CA PRO A 146 -13.45 18.67 11.51
C PRO A 146 -14.89 19.18 11.38
N VAL A 147 -15.50 18.90 10.23
CA VAL A 147 -16.92 19.24 9.96
C VAL A 147 -17.84 18.06 10.25
N ALA A 148 -17.33 16.84 10.24
CA ALA A 148 -18.07 15.63 10.59
C ALA A 148 -17.10 14.57 11.14
N ARG A 149 -17.66 13.55 11.82
CA ARG A 149 -16.89 12.44 12.38
C ARG A 149 -17.61 11.11 12.24
N GLY A 150 -16.85 10.09 11.88
CA GLY A 150 -17.29 8.69 11.81
C GLY A 150 -16.28 7.75 12.47
N LEU A 151 -16.40 6.46 12.16
CA LEU A 151 -15.49 5.43 12.61
C LEU A 151 -14.25 5.37 11.71
N ALA A 152 -13.08 5.32 12.29
CA ALA A 152 -11.79 5.11 11.61
C ALA A 152 -11.73 3.68 11.06
N ALA A 153 -12.30 3.45 9.88
CA ALA A 153 -12.55 2.12 9.32
C ALA A 153 -11.43 1.62 8.41
N GLY A 154 -10.70 2.50 7.74
CA GLY A 154 -9.52 2.19 6.93
C GLY A 154 -8.47 3.27 7.12
N PRO A 155 -7.19 2.92 7.38
CA PRO A 155 -6.15 3.88 7.75
C PRO A 155 -5.72 4.80 6.60
N GLY A 156 -4.96 5.85 6.92
CA GLY A 156 -4.45 6.83 5.96
C GLY A 156 -5.31 8.08 5.85
N ALA A 157 -4.96 8.93 4.89
CA ALA A 157 -5.66 10.16 4.59
C ALA A 157 -5.95 10.26 3.07
N GLY A 158 -7.10 10.79 2.72
CA GLY A 158 -7.50 11.00 1.33
C GLY A 158 -8.11 12.37 1.11
N VAL A 159 -7.80 12.98 -0.04
CA VAL A 159 -8.29 14.29 -0.45
C VAL A 159 -8.89 14.19 -1.85
N GLY A 160 -10.08 14.69 -2.04
CA GLY A 160 -10.72 14.67 -3.35
C GLY A 160 -12.07 15.38 -3.36
N LYS A 161 -12.64 15.48 -4.55
CA LYS A 161 -14.01 15.93 -4.74
C LYS A 161 -14.98 14.76 -4.52
N LEU A 162 -16.21 15.07 -4.17
CA LEU A 162 -17.21 14.04 -3.88
C LEU A 162 -17.67 13.33 -5.17
N ALA A 163 -17.73 11.99 -5.12
CA ALA A 163 -18.32 11.14 -6.16
C ALA A 163 -19.39 10.26 -5.51
N PHE A 164 -20.58 10.20 -6.11
CA PHE A 164 -21.77 9.60 -5.52
C PHE A 164 -22.11 8.21 -6.08
N SER A 165 -21.35 7.73 -7.06
CA SER A 165 -21.45 6.36 -7.56
C SER A 165 -20.08 5.77 -7.91
N ALA A 166 -20.03 4.44 -8.01
CA ALA A 166 -18.81 3.72 -8.39
C ALA A 166 -18.37 4.08 -9.82
N GLU A 167 -19.31 4.20 -10.75
CA GLU A 167 -19.08 4.55 -12.15
C GLU A 167 -18.53 5.98 -12.27
N GLU A 168 -19.10 6.91 -11.51
CA GLU A 168 -18.62 8.28 -11.47
C GLU A 168 -17.18 8.34 -10.94
N ALA A 169 -16.90 7.66 -9.83
CA ALA A 169 -15.55 7.63 -9.25
C ALA A 169 -14.53 7.08 -10.25
N GLN A 170 -14.86 6.00 -10.97
CA GLN A 170 -13.99 5.43 -12.00
C GLN A 170 -13.76 6.39 -13.17
N LEU A 171 -14.83 6.99 -13.70
CA LEU A 171 -14.75 7.89 -14.84
C LEU A 171 -13.88 9.11 -14.53
N ARG A 172 -14.11 9.72 -13.37
CA ARG A 172 -13.36 10.90 -12.92
C ARG A 172 -11.90 10.57 -12.61
N HIS A 173 -11.64 9.42 -12.01
CA HIS A 173 -10.28 8.91 -11.79
C HIS A 173 -9.52 8.69 -13.12
N LYS A 174 -10.17 8.08 -14.13
CA LYS A 174 -9.60 7.94 -15.49
C LYS A 174 -9.22 9.27 -16.13
N ASN A 175 -9.96 10.33 -15.80
CA ASN A 175 -9.69 11.70 -16.25
C ASN A 175 -8.64 12.43 -15.39
N GLY A 176 -8.01 11.75 -14.41
CA GLY A 176 -6.98 12.30 -13.54
C GLY A 176 -7.53 13.12 -12.36
N GLU A 177 -8.83 13.08 -12.08
CA GLU A 177 -9.39 13.73 -10.90
C GLU A 177 -9.26 12.84 -9.66
N LYS A 178 -8.94 13.49 -8.53
CA LYS A 178 -8.97 12.86 -7.21
C LYS A 178 -10.37 12.94 -6.65
N VAL A 179 -10.94 11.81 -6.27
CA VAL A 179 -12.32 11.72 -5.78
C VAL A 179 -12.41 10.97 -4.45
N ILE A 180 -13.41 11.32 -3.66
CA ILE A 180 -13.85 10.60 -2.47
C ILE A 180 -15.20 9.96 -2.82
N LEU A 181 -15.27 8.64 -2.72
CA LEU A 181 -16.52 7.93 -2.91
C LEU A 181 -17.41 8.11 -1.67
N VAL A 182 -18.58 8.71 -1.84
CA VAL A 182 -19.56 8.94 -0.78
C VAL A 182 -20.80 8.12 -1.02
N ARG A 183 -21.20 7.31 -0.02
CA ARG A 183 -22.36 6.42 -0.12
C ARG A 183 -23.13 6.43 1.21
N SER A 184 -24.42 6.20 1.16
CA SER A 184 -25.20 5.90 2.36
C SER A 184 -24.67 4.64 3.05
N GLU A 185 -24.42 3.61 2.28
CA GLU A 185 -23.68 2.39 2.61
C GLU A 185 -23.09 1.80 1.33
N THR A 186 -22.02 1.01 1.40
CA THR A 186 -21.44 0.36 0.21
C THR A 186 -21.93 -1.06 0.03
N SER A 187 -22.03 -1.48 -1.24
CA SER A 187 -22.35 -2.83 -1.68
C SER A 187 -21.17 -3.45 -2.47
N PRO A 188 -21.19 -4.75 -2.81
CA PRO A 188 -20.17 -5.36 -3.66
C PRO A 188 -20.00 -4.69 -5.02
N GLU A 189 -21.03 -4.04 -5.54
CA GLU A 189 -21.01 -3.30 -6.81
C GLU A 189 -20.14 -2.03 -6.74
N ASP A 190 -19.93 -1.49 -5.52
CA ASP A 190 -19.12 -0.30 -5.30
C ASP A 190 -17.61 -0.55 -5.30
N ILE A 191 -17.15 -1.81 -5.31
CA ILE A 191 -15.72 -2.19 -5.17
C ILE A 191 -14.85 -1.45 -6.19
N THR A 192 -15.29 -1.36 -7.43
CA THR A 192 -14.53 -0.69 -8.51
C THR A 192 -14.40 0.82 -8.28
N GLY A 193 -15.42 1.45 -7.73
CA GLY A 193 -15.40 2.85 -7.30
C GLY A 193 -14.52 3.06 -6.07
N MET A 194 -14.55 2.14 -5.12
CA MET A 194 -13.69 2.17 -3.93
C MET A 194 -12.20 2.08 -4.30
N VAL A 195 -11.86 1.27 -5.32
CA VAL A 195 -10.49 1.18 -5.85
C VAL A 195 -10.05 2.49 -6.47
N ALA A 196 -10.92 3.13 -7.25
CA ALA A 196 -10.64 4.37 -7.98
C ALA A 196 -10.56 5.61 -7.06
N ALA A 197 -11.26 5.60 -5.92
CA ALA A 197 -11.31 6.73 -5.00
C ALA A 197 -10.06 6.87 -4.13
N GLU A 198 -9.72 8.09 -3.72
CA GLU A 198 -8.66 8.37 -2.72
C GLU A 198 -9.10 7.98 -1.31
N ALA A 199 -10.39 8.11 -1.00
CA ALA A 199 -11.00 7.69 0.25
C ALA A 199 -12.46 7.30 0.07
N VAL A 200 -12.99 6.57 1.04
CA VAL A 200 -14.40 6.17 1.12
C VAL A 200 -15.04 6.77 2.36
N LEU A 201 -16.20 7.40 2.20
CA LEU A 201 -17.00 7.96 3.29
C LEU A 201 -18.41 7.36 3.24
N THR A 202 -18.86 6.74 4.33
CA THR A 202 -20.23 6.24 4.41
C THR A 202 -21.00 6.82 5.58
N MET A 203 -22.28 7.13 5.35
CA MET A 203 -23.17 7.63 6.40
C MET A 203 -23.49 6.53 7.42
N ARG A 204 -23.68 5.29 6.95
CA ARG A 204 -24.01 4.11 7.76
C ARG A 204 -22.87 3.09 7.72
N GLY A 205 -22.88 2.21 8.70
CA GLY A 205 -21.94 1.10 8.78
C GLY A 205 -21.02 1.16 9.99
N GLY A 206 -20.74 -0.01 10.54
CA GLY A 206 -19.79 -0.20 11.65
C GLY A 206 -18.44 -0.69 11.16
N MET A 207 -17.56 -1.07 12.09
CA MET A 207 -16.23 -1.62 11.80
C MET A 207 -16.25 -2.96 11.06
N THR A 208 -17.40 -3.63 11.01
CA THR A 208 -17.65 -4.89 10.28
C THR A 208 -18.50 -4.69 9.03
N SER A 209 -18.84 -3.44 8.66
CA SER A 209 -19.58 -3.15 7.43
C SER A 209 -18.76 -3.50 6.18
N HIS A 210 -19.45 -3.65 5.05
CA HIS A 210 -18.81 -3.92 3.75
C HIS A 210 -17.73 -2.86 3.44
N ALA A 211 -18.05 -1.57 3.59
CA ALA A 211 -17.10 -0.48 3.40
C ALA A 211 -15.82 -0.66 4.24
N ALA A 212 -15.99 -0.93 5.53
CA ALA A 212 -14.87 -1.05 6.47
C ALA A 212 -13.99 -2.28 6.19
N VAL A 213 -14.59 -3.43 5.87
CA VAL A 213 -13.86 -4.68 5.61
C VAL A 213 -13.10 -4.59 4.29
N VAL A 214 -13.77 -4.13 3.21
CA VAL A 214 -13.18 -4.04 1.89
C VAL A 214 -12.10 -2.96 1.84
N ALA A 215 -12.34 -1.77 2.40
CA ALA A 215 -11.35 -0.69 2.44
C ALA A 215 -10.08 -1.11 3.19
N ARG A 216 -10.20 -1.81 4.33
CA ARG A 216 -9.04 -2.37 5.04
C ARG A 216 -8.28 -3.39 4.23
N GLY A 217 -8.99 -4.29 3.55
CA GLY A 217 -8.38 -5.29 2.68
C GLY A 217 -7.63 -4.67 1.50
N MET A 218 -8.03 -3.49 1.04
CA MET A 218 -7.40 -2.74 -0.04
C MET A 218 -6.35 -1.73 0.43
N GLY A 219 -6.17 -1.53 1.74
CA GLY A 219 -5.33 -0.46 2.27
C GLY A 219 -5.84 0.95 1.93
N LYS A 220 -7.15 1.13 1.77
CA LYS A 220 -7.78 2.42 1.41
C LYS A 220 -8.26 3.16 2.64
N CYS A 221 -8.04 4.48 2.63
CA CYS A 221 -8.62 5.39 3.62
C CYS A 221 -10.15 5.26 3.65
N CYS A 222 -10.71 5.03 4.83
CA CYS A 222 -12.16 4.88 4.98
C CYS A 222 -12.66 5.43 6.32
N VAL A 223 -13.69 6.25 6.26
CA VAL A 223 -14.50 6.66 7.40
C VAL A 223 -15.90 6.11 7.22
N SER A 224 -16.34 5.27 8.13
CA SER A 224 -17.64 4.60 8.07
C SER A 224 -18.55 5.06 9.19
N GLY A 225 -19.87 5.02 8.96
CA GLY A 225 -20.83 5.39 10.00
C GLY A 225 -20.78 6.87 10.41
N CYS A 226 -20.49 7.75 9.47
CA CYS A 226 -20.46 9.20 9.67
C CYS A 226 -21.89 9.75 9.66
N SER A 227 -22.61 9.59 10.78
CA SER A 227 -24.02 10.02 10.89
C SER A 227 -24.22 11.53 10.81
N ASP A 228 -23.18 12.31 11.02
CA ASP A 228 -23.19 13.77 10.88
C ASP A 228 -23.31 14.22 9.42
N ALA A 229 -22.93 13.34 8.47
CA ALA A 229 -22.99 13.58 7.04
C ALA A 229 -24.21 12.88 6.43
N ILE A 230 -25.27 13.59 6.14
CA ILE A 230 -26.45 13.06 5.44
C ILE A 230 -26.13 13.01 3.95
N ILE A 231 -25.99 11.81 3.40
CA ILE A 231 -25.64 11.58 2.01
C ILE A 231 -26.94 11.25 1.23
N ASP A 232 -27.24 12.05 0.24
CA ASP A 232 -28.31 11.83 -0.72
C ASP A 232 -27.71 11.58 -2.10
N GLU A 233 -27.80 10.32 -2.54
CA GLU A 233 -27.22 9.85 -3.80
C GLU A 233 -28.02 10.30 -5.03
N GLU A 234 -29.35 10.50 -4.87
CA GLU A 234 -30.22 10.94 -5.96
C GLU A 234 -30.01 12.41 -6.30
N THR A 235 -29.96 13.26 -5.28
CA THR A 235 -29.66 14.69 -5.44
C THR A 235 -28.18 15.01 -5.53
N ARG A 236 -27.32 14.02 -5.32
CA ARG A 236 -25.84 14.14 -5.33
C ARG A 236 -25.35 15.21 -4.38
N THR A 237 -25.80 15.12 -3.13
CA THR A 237 -25.47 16.08 -2.09
C THR A 237 -25.04 15.38 -0.79
N VAL A 238 -24.17 16.06 -0.06
CA VAL A 238 -23.84 15.74 1.33
C VAL A 238 -24.25 16.92 2.18
N THR A 239 -25.14 16.69 3.14
CA THR A 239 -25.54 17.73 4.11
C THR A 239 -24.85 17.48 5.43
N ILE A 240 -24.12 18.48 5.92
CA ILE A 240 -23.46 18.47 7.24
C ILE A 240 -23.94 19.69 7.98
N GLU A 241 -24.53 19.48 9.14
CA GLU A 241 -25.30 20.52 9.84
C GLU A 241 -26.37 21.09 8.90
N ASP A 242 -26.35 22.40 8.62
CA ASP A 242 -27.31 23.07 7.71
C ASP A 242 -26.70 23.42 6.34
N LYS A 243 -25.52 22.89 6.00
CA LYS A 243 -24.79 23.18 4.75
C LYS A 243 -24.84 22.01 3.79
N VAL A 244 -25.15 22.32 2.54
CA VAL A 244 -25.23 21.34 1.44
C VAL A 244 -23.99 21.44 0.57
N TYR A 245 -23.31 20.31 0.36
CA TYR A 245 -22.13 20.17 -0.46
C TYR A 245 -22.42 19.27 -1.66
N LYS A 246 -21.71 19.52 -2.77
CA LYS A 246 -21.93 18.85 -4.06
C LYS A 246 -20.64 18.18 -4.56
N ASP A 247 -20.72 17.56 -5.72
CA ASP A 247 -19.63 16.89 -6.43
C ASP A 247 -18.44 17.82 -6.80
N THR A 248 -18.63 19.13 -6.75
CA THR A 248 -17.58 20.14 -6.98
C THR A 248 -16.78 20.45 -5.73
N ASP A 249 -17.31 20.13 -4.54
CA ASP A 249 -16.68 20.46 -3.27
C ASP A 249 -15.57 19.45 -2.95
N THR A 250 -14.48 19.97 -2.40
CA THR A 250 -13.34 19.17 -1.99
C THR A 250 -13.41 18.85 -0.52
N PHE A 251 -13.17 17.60 -0.18
CA PHE A 251 -13.11 17.11 1.19
C PHE A 251 -11.77 16.43 1.47
N SER A 252 -11.41 16.40 2.75
CA SER A 252 -10.27 15.66 3.27
C SER A 252 -10.79 14.68 4.32
N VAL A 253 -10.45 13.40 4.19
CA VAL A 253 -10.92 12.31 5.05
C VAL A 253 -9.72 11.71 5.77
N ASP A 254 -9.78 11.65 7.10
CA ASP A 254 -8.76 11.06 7.96
C ASP A 254 -9.23 9.69 8.46
N GLY A 255 -8.77 8.66 7.81
CA GLY A 255 -9.08 7.28 8.18
C GLY A 255 -8.39 6.81 9.47
N ASN A 256 -7.43 7.56 10.00
CA ASN A 256 -6.77 7.24 11.27
C ASN A 256 -7.58 7.73 12.48
N THR A 257 -8.27 8.86 12.34
CA THR A 257 -9.04 9.49 13.42
C THR A 257 -10.54 9.40 13.24
N GLY A 258 -11.01 9.15 12.03
CA GLY A 258 -12.42 9.19 11.63
C GLY A 258 -12.95 10.60 11.38
N ASN A 259 -12.10 11.60 11.32
CA ASN A 259 -12.48 12.99 11.08
C ASN A 259 -12.64 13.28 9.57
N VAL A 260 -13.57 14.16 9.26
CA VAL A 260 -13.82 14.68 7.92
C VAL A 260 -13.69 16.19 7.93
N TYR A 261 -12.96 16.74 6.98
CA TYR A 261 -12.65 18.17 6.88
C TYR A 261 -13.14 18.73 5.55
N LEU A 262 -13.54 19.98 5.53
CA LEU A 262 -13.87 20.72 4.32
C LEU A 262 -12.60 21.32 3.71
N GLY A 263 -12.48 21.20 2.39
CA GLY A 263 -11.32 21.67 1.63
C GLY A 263 -10.18 20.68 1.56
N ALA A 264 -9.17 21.01 0.78
CA ALA A 264 -7.97 20.21 0.66
C ALA A 264 -7.02 20.48 1.82
N ILE A 265 -6.53 19.41 2.44
CA ILE A 265 -5.41 19.42 3.39
C ILE A 265 -4.22 18.77 2.70
N LYS A 266 -3.04 19.36 2.86
CA LYS A 266 -1.82 18.85 2.26
C LYS A 266 -1.52 17.43 2.73
N LEU A 267 -1.33 16.51 1.78
CA LEU A 267 -0.90 15.14 2.05
C LEU A 267 0.62 15.07 2.10
N VAL A 268 1.12 14.32 3.07
CA VAL A 268 2.53 13.95 3.20
C VAL A 268 2.63 12.45 3.02
N ASN A 269 3.36 12.03 1.99
CA ASN A 269 3.71 10.62 1.83
C ASN A 269 4.80 10.27 2.86
N PRO A 270 4.72 9.09 3.49
CA PRO A 270 5.76 8.65 4.40
C PRO A 270 7.09 8.53 3.65
N ASP A 271 8.14 9.10 4.23
CA ASP A 271 9.49 8.88 3.74
C ASP A 271 10.00 7.54 4.30
N LEU A 272 10.12 6.56 3.41
CA LEU A 272 10.52 5.19 3.75
C LEU A 272 12.04 5.01 3.76
N THR A 273 12.79 6.01 3.33
CA THR A 273 14.26 5.94 3.21
C THR A 273 14.99 6.67 4.32
N THR A 274 14.33 7.60 4.99
CA THR A 274 14.91 8.44 6.05
C THR A 274 14.20 8.30 7.39
N GLY A 275 14.63 9.07 8.37
CA GLY A 275 14.03 9.08 9.69
C GLY A 275 14.12 7.75 10.44
N TYR A 276 13.18 7.54 11.34
CA TYR A 276 13.14 6.33 12.18
C TYR A 276 12.86 5.05 11.37
N PHE A 277 12.01 5.15 10.35
CA PHE A 277 11.69 4.01 9.48
C PHE A 277 12.91 3.59 8.67
N GLY A 278 13.58 4.52 7.98
CA GLY A 278 14.80 4.22 7.22
C GLY A 278 15.91 3.64 8.10
N ARG A 279 16.02 4.15 9.35
CA ARG A 279 16.97 3.62 10.32
C ARG A 279 16.67 2.18 10.73
N LEU A 280 15.41 1.87 11.03
CA LEU A 280 14.98 0.50 11.34
C LEU A 280 15.23 -0.43 10.14
N MET A 281 14.85 0.00 8.94
CA MET A 281 15.03 -0.80 7.72
C MET A 281 16.50 -1.08 7.44
N LYS A 282 17.40 -0.15 7.72
CA LYS A 282 18.85 -0.40 7.64
C LYS A 282 19.28 -1.55 8.56
N TRP A 283 18.82 -1.56 9.80
CA TRP A 283 19.12 -2.67 10.73
C TRP A 283 18.53 -4.00 10.25
N VAL A 284 17.31 -3.98 9.68
CA VAL A 284 16.69 -5.16 9.08
C VAL A 284 17.51 -5.67 7.90
N ASP A 285 17.94 -4.78 7.00
CA ASP A 285 18.71 -5.13 5.79
C ASP A 285 20.09 -5.73 6.13
N GLU A 286 20.71 -5.27 7.21
CA GLU A 286 22.00 -5.83 7.69
C GLU A 286 21.85 -7.26 8.26
N ARG A 287 20.64 -7.68 8.64
CA ARG A 287 20.38 -8.96 9.32
C ARG A 287 19.67 -9.99 8.47
N ARG A 288 18.89 -9.57 7.51
CA ARG A 288 18.15 -10.50 6.65
C ARG A 288 19.08 -11.28 5.72
N ALA A 289 18.77 -12.55 5.52
CA ALA A 289 19.53 -13.42 4.63
C ALA A 289 19.00 -13.44 3.19
N LEU A 290 17.71 -13.04 2.98
CA LEU A 290 17.05 -13.08 1.69
C LEU A 290 16.88 -11.67 1.12
N ASN A 291 17.07 -11.55 -0.19
CA ASN A 291 16.78 -10.34 -0.93
C ASN A 291 15.29 -10.23 -1.24
N VAL A 292 14.76 -9.01 -1.28
CA VAL A 292 13.37 -8.72 -1.62
C VAL A 292 13.28 -8.27 -3.07
N ARG A 293 12.58 -9.05 -3.89
CA ARG A 293 12.31 -8.73 -5.29
C ARG A 293 10.82 -8.47 -5.50
N THR A 294 10.50 -7.59 -6.44
CA THR A 294 9.12 -7.23 -6.77
C THR A 294 8.72 -7.68 -8.16
N ASN A 295 7.44 -7.63 -8.45
CA ASN A 295 6.92 -7.76 -9.82
C ASN A 295 6.83 -6.37 -10.43
N ALA A 296 7.38 -6.19 -11.63
CA ALA A 296 7.26 -4.95 -12.40
C ALA A 296 7.37 -5.26 -13.90
N ASP A 297 6.55 -4.60 -14.70
CA ASP A 297 6.41 -4.89 -16.12
C ASP A 297 6.70 -3.64 -16.98
N THR A 298 6.76 -2.45 -16.37
CA THR A 298 7.00 -1.17 -17.04
C THR A 298 8.17 -0.38 -16.41
N PRO A 299 8.79 0.55 -17.15
CA PRO A 299 9.81 1.45 -16.60
C PRO A 299 9.34 2.29 -15.41
N LEU A 300 8.05 2.66 -15.37
CA LEU A 300 7.46 3.40 -14.26
C LEU A 300 7.39 2.53 -13.01
N ASP A 301 6.89 1.29 -13.13
CA ASP A 301 6.84 0.33 -12.04
C ASP A 301 8.25 0.03 -11.51
N ALA A 302 9.24 -0.09 -12.43
CA ALA A 302 10.63 -0.31 -12.09
C ALA A 302 11.19 0.79 -11.18
N LYS A 303 10.96 2.04 -11.55
CA LYS A 303 11.41 3.19 -10.77
C LYS A 303 10.74 3.22 -9.40
N GLN A 304 9.42 3.03 -9.36
CA GLN A 304 8.67 3.00 -8.11
C GLN A 304 9.12 1.85 -7.19
N ALA A 305 9.41 0.69 -7.77
CA ALA A 305 9.92 -0.46 -7.04
C ALA A 305 11.26 -0.16 -6.35
N LEU A 306 12.18 0.50 -7.07
CA LEU A 306 13.46 0.93 -6.50
C LEU A 306 13.30 1.97 -5.40
N ASP A 307 12.40 2.94 -5.60
CA ASP A 307 12.08 3.96 -4.59
C ASP A 307 11.53 3.32 -3.29
N PHE A 308 10.87 2.16 -3.40
CA PHE A 308 10.44 1.34 -2.26
C PHE A 308 11.50 0.35 -1.75
N GLY A 309 12.71 0.36 -2.29
CA GLY A 309 13.82 -0.45 -1.83
C GLY A 309 13.85 -1.88 -2.38
N ALA A 310 13.23 -2.15 -3.54
CA ALA A 310 13.35 -3.45 -4.19
C ALA A 310 14.78 -3.72 -4.65
N GLU A 311 15.24 -4.97 -4.52
CA GLU A 311 16.60 -5.41 -4.85
C GLU A 311 16.67 -6.19 -6.16
N GLY A 312 15.60 -6.15 -6.92
CA GLY A 312 15.49 -6.79 -8.22
C GLY A 312 14.05 -7.05 -8.63
N PHE A 313 13.86 -7.60 -9.83
CA PHE A 313 12.58 -8.11 -10.28
C PHE A 313 12.51 -9.61 -10.07
N GLY A 314 11.50 -10.06 -9.32
CA GLY A 314 11.13 -11.46 -9.18
C GLY A 314 10.35 -11.97 -10.37
N LEU A 315 9.59 -11.08 -11.04
CA LEU A 315 8.82 -11.39 -12.23
C LEU A 315 8.60 -10.14 -13.08
N CYS A 316 9.03 -10.20 -14.34
CA CYS A 316 8.63 -9.32 -15.42
C CYS A 316 7.81 -10.12 -16.44
N ARG A 317 6.55 -9.74 -16.64
CA ARG A 317 5.59 -10.42 -17.53
C ARG A 317 5.67 -9.81 -18.91
N THR A 318 6.24 -10.56 -19.86
CA THR A 318 6.44 -10.06 -21.22
C THR A 318 5.16 -9.85 -22.01
N GLU A 319 4.08 -10.55 -21.66
CA GLU A 319 2.77 -10.38 -22.28
C GLU A 319 2.21 -8.97 -22.13
N HIS A 320 2.44 -8.31 -21.00
CA HIS A 320 1.96 -6.95 -20.75
C HIS A 320 2.59 -5.93 -21.72
N MET A 321 3.80 -6.21 -22.21
CA MET A 321 4.45 -5.36 -23.19
C MET A 321 3.74 -5.37 -24.55
N PHE A 322 3.00 -6.44 -24.89
CA PHE A 322 2.35 -6.61 -26.18
C PHE A 322 0.93 -6.03 -26.27
N PHE A 323 0.31 -5.64 -25.15
CA PHE A 323 -1.05 -5.06 -25.17
C PHE A 323 -1.10 -3.58 -25.56
N GLN A 324 0.03 -2.91 -25.75
CA GLN A 324 0.07 -1.52 -26.21
C GLN A 324 -0.37 -1.42 -27.69
N LYS A 325 -1.04 -0.32 -28.06
CA LYS A 325 -1.69 -0.17 -29.38
C LYS A 325 -0.77 -0.37 -30.58
N ASP A 326 0.48 0.06 -30.47
CA ASP A 326 1.51 -0.04 -31.51
C ASP A 326 2.04 -1.49 -31.71
N ARG A 327 1.82 -2.38 -30.76
CA ARG A 327 2.38 -3.72 -30.70
C ARG A 327 1.36 -4.82 -30.84
N ILE A 328 0.19 -4.62 -30.23
CA ILE A 328 -0.88 -5.62 -30.22
C ILE A 328 -1.27 -6.04 -31.64
N PHE A 329 -1.21 -5.08 -32.57
CA PHE A 329 -1.51 -5.33 -33.97
C PHE A 329 -0.48 -6.30 -34.62
N ILE A 330 0.81 -6.08 -34.36
CA ILE A 330 1.88 -6.94 -34.88
C ILE A 330 1.80 -8.33 -34.24
N MET A 331 1.48 -8.39 -32.94
CA MET A 331 1.25 -9.65 -32.23
C MET A 331 0.08 -10.44 -32.83
N ARG A 332 -1.02 -9.77 -33.17
CA ARG A 332 -2.17 -10.36 -33.87
C ARG A 332 -1.80 -10.85 -35.27
N LYS A 333 -0.98 -10.11 -36.03
CA LYS A 333 -0.41 -10.55 -37.30
C LYS A 333 0.37 -11.85 -37.15
N MET A 334 1.21 -11.95 -36.13
CA MET A 334 2.00 -13.14 -35.83
C MET A 334 1.10 -14.33 -35.52
N ILE A 335 0.01 -14.14 -34.73
CA ILE A 335 -0.93 -15.22 -34.36
C ILE A 335 -1.74 -15.72 -35.58
N LEU A 336 -2.08 -14.83 -36.49
CA LEU A 336 -2.84 -15.16 -37.72
C LEU A 336 -1.99 -15.70 -38.84
N ALA A 337 -0.65 -15.76 -38.68
CA ALA A 337 0.25 -16.28 -39.69
C ALA A 337 -0.01 -17.77 -39.93
N GLU A 338 -0.05 -18.18 -41.20
CA GLU A 338 -0.25 -19.58 -41.63
C GLU A 338 1.08 -20.32 -41.79
N THR A 339 2.11 -19.59 -42.20
CA THR A 339 3.45 -20.16 -42.40
C THR A 339 4.43 -19.70 -41.33
N LYS A 340 5.53 -20.43 -41.17
CA LYS A 340 6.61 -20.04 -40.27
C LYS A 340 7.27 -18.74 -40.72
N GLU A 341 7.42 -18.54 -42.01
CA GLU A 341 8.02 -17.35 -42.64
C GLU A 341 7.23 -16.10 -42.32
N GLU A 342 5.91 -16.16 -42.39
CA GLU A 342 5.02 -15.05 -42.01
C GLU A 342 5.13 -14.75 -40.51
N ARG A 343 5.17 -15.78 -39.65
CA ARG A 343 5.37 -15.57 -38.21
C ARG A 343 6.70 -14.90 -37.91
N VAL A 344 7.78 -15.41 -38.51
CA VAL A 344 9.12 -14.81 -38.32
C VAL A 344 9.16 -13.39 -38.82
N SER A 345 8.48 -13.05 -39.91
CA SER A 345 8.38 -11.66 -40.39
C SER A 345 7.75 -10.75 -39.37
N ALA A 346 6.62 -11.14 -38.78
CA ALA A 346 5.97 -10.35 -37.71
C ALA A 346 6.81 -10.27 -36.42
N LEU A 347 7.47 -11.38 -36.04
CA LEU A 347 8.36 -11.42 -34.89
C LEU A 347 9.58 -10.49 -35.05
N ASN A 348 10.12 -10.38 -36.29
CA ASN A 348 11.21 -9.43 -36.58
C ASN A 348 10.78 -7.95 -36.43
N GLU A 349 9.49 -7.65 -36.62
CA GLU A 349 8.96 -6.34 -36.34
C GLU A 349 8.84 -6.08 -34.81
N LEU A 350 8.49 -7.13 -34.01
CA LEU A 350 8.33 -7.05 -32.55
C LEU A 350 9.67 -7.00 -31.79
N GLU A 351 10.70 -7.73 -32.28
CA GLU A 351 11.98 -7.87 -31.58
C GLU A 351 12.61 -6.52 -31.17
N PRO A 352 12.80 -5.54 -32.08
CA PRO A 352 13.43 -4.26 -31.69
C PRO A 352 12.60 -3.45 -30.70
N ILE A 353 11.27 -3.59 -30.75
CA ILE A 353 10.36 -2.90 -29.83
C ILE A 353 10.53 -3.47 -28.42
N GLN A 354 10.47 -4.81 -28.29
CA GLN A 354 10.64 -5.49 -27.00
C GLN A 354 12.07 -5.32 -26.45
N GLN A 355 13.09 -5.35 -27.33
CA GLN A 355 14.46 -5.03 -26.95
C GLN A 355 14.56 -3.65 -26.30
N GLY A 356 13.96 -2.62 -26.91
CA GLY A 356 13.95 -1.27 -26.36
C GLY A 356 13.26 -1.15 -24.99
N ASP A 357 12.26 -1.99 -24.73
CA ASP A 357 11.64 -2.03 -23.40
C ASP A 357 12.57 -2.65 -22.37
N PHE A 358 13.22 -3.76 -22.69
CA PHE A 358 14.20 -4.36 -21.79
C PHE A 358 15.41 -3.43 -21.55
N GLU A 359 15.86 -2.69 -22.55
CA GLU A 359 16.94 -1.71 -22.40
C GLU A 359 16.57 -0.65 -21.34
N LYS A 360 15.35 -0.10 -21.41
CA LYS A 360 14.85 0.85 -20.40
C LYS A 360 14.77 0.25 -19.00
N LEU A 361 14.27 -0.98 -18.89
CA LEU A 361 14.21 -1.68 -17.60
C LEU A 361 15.60 -1.92 -17.01
N TYR A 362 16.54 -2.42 -17.80
CA TYR A 362 17.91 -2.68 -17.33
C TYR A 362 18.68 -1.41 -16.97
N GLU A 363 18.45 -0.31 -17.70
CA GLU A 363 19.02 0.99 -17.34
C GLU A 363 18.53 1.48 -15.97
N ILE A 364 17.24 1.37 -15.70
CA ILE A 364 16.65 1.77 -14.41
C ILE A 364 17.16 0.85 -13.28
N MET A 365 17.25 -0.46 -13.54
CA MET A 365 17.67 -1.43 -12.54
C MET A 365 19.17 -1.41 -12.25
N ASP A 366 19.97 -0.75 -13.07
CA ASP A 366 21.41 -0.45 -12.86
C ASP A 366 22.25 -1.63 -12.39
N GLY A 367 22.02 -2.81 -12.92
CA GLY A 367 22.74 -4.05 -12.61
C GLY A 367 22.07 -4.95 -11.58
N LEU A 368 20.95 -4.55 -11.02
CA LEU A 368 20.11 -5.45 -10.21
C LEU A 368 19.46 -6.52 -11.09
N ASN A 369 19.19 -7.66 -10.49
CA ASN A 369 18.64 -8.82 -11.22
C ASN A 369 17.23 -8.55 -11.72
N VAL A 370 16.97 -8.93 -12.98
CA VAL A 370 15.66 -8.88 -13.61
C VAL A 370 15.31 -10.27 -14.13
N ASN A 371 14.28 -10.88 -13.55
CA ASN A 371 13.76 -12.16 -13.98
C ASN A 371 12.64 -11.94 -14.99
N VAL A 372 12.92 -12.27 -16.26
CA VAL A 372 12.02 -12.10 -17.39
C VAL A 372 11.32 -13.41 -17.69
N ARG A 373 9.99 -13.44 -17.59
CA ARG A 373 9.19 -14.58 -17.96
C ARG A 373 8.92 -14.56 -19.46
N LEU A 374 9.25 -15.65 -20.16
CA LEU A 374 8.85 -15.84 -21.55
C LEU A 374 7.32 -15.84 -21.66
N LEU A 375 6.81 -15.61 -22.86
CA LEU A 375 5.37 -15.51 -23.13
C LEU A 375 4.60 -16.68 -22.50
N ASP A 376 3.67 -16.34 -21.63
CA ASP A 376 2.93 -17.31 -20.83
C ASP A 376 1.48 -17.55 -21.31
N PRO A 377 0.63 -16.50 -21.53
CA PRO A 377 -0.78 -16.72 -21.81
C PRO A 377 -1.04 -17.39 -23.16
N PRO A 378 -2.19 -18.05 -23.33
CA PRO A 378 -2.63 -18.57 -24.61
C PRO A 378 -2.78 -17.48 -25.66
N LEU A 379 -2.51 -17.79 -26.92
CA LEU A 379 -2.52 -16.78 -28.00
C LEU A 379 -3.88 -16.12 -28.23
N HIS A 380 -4.98 -16.78 -27.89
CA HIS A 380 -6.31 -16.20 -28.07
C HIS A 380 -6.56 -14.96 -27.20
N GLU A 381 -5.83 -14.79 -26.09
CA GLU A 381 -5.98 -13.60 -25.22
C GLU A 381 -5.55 -12.30 -25.90
N PHE A 382 -4.73 -12.37 -26.95
CA PHE A 382 -4.30 -11.23 -27.74
C PHE A 382 -5.25 -10.88 -28.89
N LEU A 383 -6.17 -11.78 -29.23
CA LEU A 383 -7.09 -11.58 -30.35
C LEU A 383 -8.26 -10.68 -29.94
N PRO A 384 -8.78 -9.86 -30.88
CA PRO A 384 -9.89 -8.98 -30.58
C PRO A 384 -11.22 -9.73 -30.44
N HIS A 385 -12.13 -9.16 -29.67
CA HIS A 385 -13.51 -9.65 -29.51
C HIS A 385 -14.53 -8.69 -30.13
N GLU A 386 -14.14 -7.43 -30.36
CA GLU A 386 -14.99 -6.40 -30.94
C GLU A 386 -14.96 -6.50 -32.48
N ASP A 387 -16.15 -6.44 -33.10
CA ASP A 387 -16.32 -6.58 -34.56
C ASP A 387 -15.52 -5.54 -35.36
N ASP A 388 -15.45 -4.29 -34.85
CA ASP A 388 -14.71 -3.21 -35.49
C ASP A 388 -13.20 -3.50 -35.55
N LEU A 389 -12.64 -4.04 -34.46
CA LEU A 389 -11.22 -4.43 -34.41
C LEU A 389 -10.93 -5.67 -35.27
N ILE A 390 -11.89 -6.59 -35.37
CA ILE A 390 -11.77 -7.76 -36.28
C ILE A 390 -11.78 -7.27 -37.73
N LEU A 391 -12.63 -6.33 -38.08
CA LEU A 391 -12.65 -5.75 -39.43
C LEU A 391 -11.36 -4.99 -39.79
N GLU A 392 -10.84 -4.20 -38.84
CA GLU A 392 -9.55 -3.51 -39.00
C GLU A 392 -8.41 -4.52 -39.23
N LEU A 393 -8.39 -5.60 -38.46
CA LEU A 393 -7.40 -6.65 -38.56
C LEU A 393 -7.52 -7.42 -39.89
N ALA A 394 -8.73 -7.69 -40.36
CA ALA A 394 -9.02 -8.32 -41.64
C ALA A 394 -8.45 -7.49 -42.79
N ASN A 395 -8.74 -6.20 -42.82
CA ASN A 395 -8.25 -5.28 -43.85
C ASN A 395 -6.72 -5.20 -43.92
N ALA A 396 -6.06 -5.25 -42.75
CA ALA A 396 -4.63 -5.11 -42.68
C ALA A 396 -3.84 -6.41 -42.87
N THR A 397 -4.48 -7.57 -42.75
CA THR A 397 -3.84 -8.90 -42.92
C THR A 397 -4.22 -9.58 -44.21
N ASN A 398 -5.05 -8.95 -45.07
CA ASN A 398 -5.62 -9.57 -46.29
C ASN A 398 -6.38 -10.89 -45.99
N LYS A 399 -6.97 -11.00 -44.81
CA LYS A 399 -7.81 -12.14 -44.41
C LYS A 399 -9.27 -11.68 -44.32
N THR A 400 -10.19 -12.63 -44.46
CA THR A 400 -11.59 -12.33 -44.28
C THR A 400 -11.97 -12.35 -42.82
N VAL A 401 -13.04 -11.65 -42.47
CA VAL A 401 -13.58 -11.65 -41.10
C VAL A 401 -13.92 -13.08 -40.64
N GLU A 402 -14.44 -13.89 -41.55
CA GLU A 402 -14.77 -15.28 -41.28
C GLU A 402 -13.51 -16.08 -40.90
N GLN A 403 -12.40 -15.94 -41.66
CA GLN A 403 -11.13 -16.60 -41.35
C GLN A 403 -10.58 -16.21 -39.98
N ILE A 404 -10.68 -14.91 -39.59
CA ILE A 404 -10.25 -14.45 -38.29
C ILE A 404 -11.13 -15.06 -37.20
N ASN A 405 -12.44 -15.05 -37.39
CA ASN A 405 -13.38 -15.62 -36.42
C ASN A 405 -13.21 -17.16 -36.28
N GLU A 406 -12.90 -17.85 -37.34
CA GLU A 406 -12.54 -19.26 -37.25
C GLU A 406 -11.27 -19.49 -36.46
N LYS A 407 -10.25 -18.65 -36.65
CA LYS A 407 -8.99 -18.74 -35.90
C LYS A 407 -9.18 -18.43 -34.43
N ILE A 408 -10.01 -17.43 -34.09
CA ILE A 408 -10.39 -17.13 -32.70
C ILE A 408 -11.06 -18.33 -32.05
N LYS A 409 -11.98 -19.01 -32.77
CA LYS A 409 -12.67 -20.20 -32.25
C LYS A 409 -11.73 -21.39 -32.10
N GLU A 410 -10.80 -21.58 -33.05
CA GLU A 410 -9.79 -22.66 -33.02
C GLU A 410 -8.87 -22.51 -31.81
N LEU A 411 -8.42 -21.28 -31.52
CA LEU A 411 -7.48 -20.98 -30.43
C LEU A 411 -8.14 -20.84 -29.07
N LYS A 412 -9.48 -20.73 -29.03
CA LYS A 412 -10.19 -20.53 -27.78
C LYS A 412 -10.10 -21.74 -26.87
N GLU A 413 -9.51 -21.56 -25.73
CA GLU A 413 -9.34 -22.59 -24.72
C GLU A 413 -10.56 -22.73 -23.83
N ALA A 414 -10.99 -23.97 -23.56
CA ALA A 414 -12.06 -24.23 -22.58
C ALA A 414 -11.59 -23.94 -21.15
N ASN A 415 -10.31 -24.19 -20.87
CA ASN A 415 -9.65 -23.84 -19.63
C ASN A 415 -8.27 -23.22 -19.95
N PRO A 416 -8.15 -21.87 -19.93
CA PRO A 416 -6.89 -21.19 -20.22
C PRO A 416 -5.72 -21.60 -19.31
N MET A 417 -5.99 -22.08 -18.10
CA MET A 417 -4.96 -22.53 -17.16
C MET A 417 -4.27 -23.83 -17.64
N MET A 418 -4.99 -24.67 -18.37
CA MET A 418 -4.53 -25.98 -18.85
C MET A 418 -4.21 -25.99 -20.33
N GLY A 419 -4.39 -24.88 -21.04
CA GLY A 419 -4.34 -24.77 -22.48
C GLY A 419 -2.95 -24.75 -23.10
N HIS A 420 -2.90 -24.40 -24.39
CA HIS A 420 -1.68 -24.27 -25.20
C HIS A 420 -1.00 -22.92 -24.88
N ARG A 421 -0.17 -22.91 -23.86
CA ARG A 421 0.50 -21.72 -23.31
C ARG A 421 1.89 -22.05 -22.75
N GLY A 422 2.66 -21.02 -22.40
CA GLY A 422 3.93 -21.16 -21.71
C GLY A 422 4.96 -21.99 -22.50
N CYS A 423 5.62 -22.93 -21.84
CA CYS A 423 6.64 -23.77 -22.50
C CYS A 423 6.07 -24.62 -23.64
N ARG A 424 4.78 -25.01 -23.59
CA ARG A 424 4.12 -25.73 -24.69
C ARG A 424 4.06 -24.87 -25.95
N LEU A 425 3.79 -23.57 -25.78
CA LEU A 425 3.81 -22.60 -26.87
C LEU A 425 5.23 -22.49 -27.49
N ALA A 426 6.26 -22.41 -26.63
CA ALA A 426 7.66 -22.37 -27.06
C ALA A 426 8.11 -23.67 -27.80
N VAL A 427 7.54 -24.80 -27.43
CA VAL A 427 7.80 -26.08 -28.15
C VAL A 427 7.14 -26.08 -29.52
N THR A 428 5.91 -25.59 -29.66
CA THR A 428 5.15 -25.57 -30.90
C THR A 428 5.63 -24.49 -31.88
N TYR A 429 5.93 -23.29 -31.32
CA TYR A 429 6.38 -22.12 -32.07
C TYR A 429 7.71 -21.58 -31.52
N PRO A 430 8.83 -22.34 -31.71
CA PRO A 430 10.12 -21.98 -31.13
C PRO A 430 10.64 -20.60 -31.55
N GLU A 431 10.20 -20.12 -32.72
CA GLU A 431 10.54 -18.78 -33.22
C GLU A 431 10.11 -17.65 -32.29
N ILE A 432 9.03 -17.80 -31.52
CA ILE A 432 8.59 -16.82 -30.49
C ILE A 432 9.64 -16.77 -29.38
N CYS A 433 10.09 -17.93 -28.92
CA CYS A 433 11.13 -18.02 -27.91
C CYS A 433 12.45 -17.41 -28.40
N VAL A 434 12.87 -17.71 -29.62
CA VAL A 434 14.07 -17.13 -30.24
C VAL A 434 14.02 -15.62 -30.26
N MET A 435 12.90 -15.05 -30.70
CA MET A 435 12.70 -13.57 -30.72
C MET A 435 12.83 -12.97 -29.34
N GLN A 436 12.13 -13.52 -28.34
CA GLN A 436 12.17 -12.98 -26.97
C GLN A 436 13.57 -13.07 -26.35
N VAL A 437 14.25 -14.21 -26.50
CA VAL A 437 15.61 -14.39 -25.97
C VAL A 437 16.59 -13.45 -26.67
N ASN A 438 16.47 -13.25 -27.98
CA ASN A 438 17.26 -12.27 -28.71
C ASN A 438 17.06 -10.86 -28.17
N ALA A 439 15.81 -10.42 -27.97
CA ALA A 439 15.49 -9.12 -27.43
C ALA A 439 16.08 -8.92 -26.01
N ILE A 440 15.93 -9.92 -25.14
CA ILE A 440 16.46 -9.92 -23.77
C ILE A 440 17.98 -9.78 -23.77
N ILE A 441 18.69 -10.64 -24.52
CA ILE A 441 20.16 -10.69 -24.51
C ILE A 441 20.77 -9.48 -25.22
N LYS A 442 20.21 -9.06 -26.36
CA LYS A 442 20.68 -7.85 -27.06
C LYS A 442 20.54 -6.62 -26.19
N ALA A 443 19.41 -6.47 -25.50
CA ALA A 443 19.20 -5.40 -24.54
C ALA A 443 20.24 -5.43 -23.40
N ALA A 444 20.48 -6.60 -22.81
CA ALA A 444 21.48 -6.75 -21.75
C ALA A 444 22.89 -6.38 -22.23
N ILE A 445 23.28 -6.79 -23.43
CA ILE A 445 24.58 -6.43 -24.03
C ILE A 445 24.68 -4.92 -24.26
N ASN A 446 23.67 -4.29 -24.82
CA ASN A 446 23.67 -2.86 -25.12
C ASN A 446 23.77 -2.03 -23.81
N VAL A 447 22.96 -2.38 -22.81
CA VAL A 447 22.97 -1.68 -21.52
C VAL A 447 24.27 -1.94 -20.76
N SER A 448 24.82 -3.17 -20.82
CA SER A 448 26.13 -3.48 -20.24
C SER A 448 27.23 -2.58 -20.79
N ARG A 449 27.24 -2.36 -22.12
CA ARG A 449 28.20 -1.46 -22.77
C ARG A 449 27.97 0.01 -22.37
N LYS A 450 26.71 0.43 -22.26
CA LYS A 450 26.33 1.79 -21.90
C LYS A 450 26.72 2.14 -20.47
N LEU A 451 26.46 1.23 -19.53
CA LEU A 451 26.69 1.45 -18.10
C LEU A 451 28.09 1.03 -17.62
N GLY A 452 28.86 0.30 -18.44
CA GLY A 452 30.14 -0.26 -18.01
C GLY A 452 30.01 -1.35 -16.94
N LYS A 453 28.84 -1.98 -16.83
CA LYS A 453 28.51 -3.04 -15.85
C LYS A 453 27.98 -4.25 -16.61
N ILE A 454 28.21 -5.46 -16.06
CA ILE A 454 27.64 -6.69 -16.63
C ILE A 454 26.18 -6.80 -16.18
N ILE A 455 25.25 -6.77 -17.13
CA ILE A 455 23.84 -7.07 -16.88
C ILE A 455 23.61 -8.56 -17.16
N THR A 456 23.15 -9.27 -16.15
CA THR A 456 22.88 -10.71 -16.24
C THR A 456 21.36 -10.92 -16.09
N PRO A 457 20.62 -11.03 -17.21
CA PRO A 457 19.19 -11.32 -17.15
C PRO A 457 18.92 -12.74 -16.68
N GLU A 458 17.86 -12.90 -15.91
CA GLU A 458 17.29 -14.21 -15.57
C GLU A 458 16.11 -14.48 -16.51
N ILE A 459 16.05 -15.68 -17.10
CA ILE A 459 14.97 -16.05 -18.02
C ILE A 459 14.15 -17.16 -17.37
N MET A 460 12.86 -16.88 -17.14
CA MET A 460 11.91 -17.84 -16.60
C MET A 460 11.15 -18.52 -17.73
N VAL A 461 11.19 -19.84 -17.77
CA VAL A 461 10.37 -20.66 -18.65
C VAL A 461 9.10 -21.06 -17.90
N PRO A 462 7.92 -20.53 -18.28
CA PRO A 462 6.68 -20.78 -17.55
C PRO A 462 6.09 -22.17 -17.85
N LEU A 463 5.34 -22.72 -16.89
CA LEU A 463 4.56 -23.95 -17.01
C LEU A 463 5.33 -25.22 -17.44
N VAL A 464 6.57 -25.35 -17.03
CA VAL A 464 7.36 -26.57 -17.25
C VAL A 464 6.79 -27.71 -16.42
N LEU A 465 6.44 -28.80 -17.08
CA LEU A 465 5.92 -30.02 -16.46
C LEU A 465 6.97 -31.16 -16.45
N ASP A 466 7.73 -31.28 -17.55
CA ASP A 466 8.73 -32.32 -17.73
C ASP A 466 10.11 -31.73 -18.03
N VAL A 467 11.17 -32.41 -17.57
CA VAL A 467 12.57 -32.02 -17.81
C VAL A 467 12.90 -31.91 -19.30
N LYS A 468 12.24 -32.70 -20.16
CA LYS A 468 12.45 -32.66 -21.61
C LYS A 468 11.98 -31.34 -22.21
N GLU A 469 10.88 -30.78 -21.72
CA GLU A 469 10.39 -29.46 -22.16
C GLU A 469 11.42 -28.39 -21.85
N LEU A 470 11.93 -28.37 -20.62
CA LEU A 470 12.95 -27.38 -20.19
C LEU A 470 14.23 -27.54 -21.02
N LYS A 471 14.68 -28.79 -21.24
CA LYS A 471 15.86 -29.08 -22.10
C LYS A 471 15.65 -28.59 -23.53
N PHE A 472 14.45 -28.78 -24.07
CA PHE A 472 14.12 -28.31 -25.43
C PHE A 472 14.21 -26.79 -25.50
N VAL A 473 13.53 -26.07 -24.63
CA VAL A 473 13.54 -24.59 -24.61
C VAL A 473 14.95 -24.03 -24.31
N LYS A 474 15.73 -24.71 -23.46
CA LYS A 474 17.11 -24.31 -23.19
C LYS A 474 18.04 -24.48 -24.42
N ASN A 475 17.73 -25.41 -25.31
CA ASN A 475 18.52 -25.64 -26.53
C ASN A 475 18.15 -24.71 -27.69
N ILE A 476 17.02 -23.98 -27.60
CA ILE A 476 16.67 -22.91 -28.52
C ILE A 476 17.57 -21.70 -28.24
#